data_b0aa862fae73ea26d0b5d6d41800aa78
#
_entry.id   b0aa862fae73ea26d0b5d6d41800aa78
#
_cell.length_a   1.000
_cell.length_b   1.000
_cell.length_c   1.000
_cell.angle_alpha   90.00
_cell.angle_beta   90.00
_cell.angle_gamma   90.00
#
_symmetry.space_group_name_H-M   'P 1'
#
loop_
_entity.id
_entity.type
_entity.pdbx_description
1 polymer ?
#
loop_
_entity_poly.entity_id
_entity_poly.type
_entity_poly.pdbx_seq_one_letter_code
_entity_poly.pdbx_strand_id
1 'polypeptide(L)'
;PNTHAFVASPEVVLALTIAGDLCFNPLKDALINQEGEKVKLRVPEGDELPSTGFTQGNPGYLAPAGAQVEIKVNPDSQRLQLLAPFPAWDGKDFTDMPLLIKAQGKCTTDHISMAGPWLRFRGHLENISDNMLMGAVNAFNGETNKVWNRLTNTYESVSGAAKQYKAQGIGSMVVAEENYGEGSSREHAAMEPRFLNVKVILAKSFARIHETNLKKQGMLAVTFIDKADYDKIQEHDLITVSGLADFAPGRNLTVTLHHEDGTQDSFEVQHLSLIHI
;
A
#
# COMPACT_ATOMS: atom_id res chain seq x y z
N PRO A 1 -1.48 11.79 -20.81
CA PRO A 1 -1.96 10.93 -21.89
C PRO A 1 -3.33 11.40 -22.31
N ASN A 2 -3.54 11.48 -23.64
CA ASN A 2 -4.83 11.92 -24.23
C ASN A 2 -5.79 10.73 -24.43
N THR A 3 -5.64 9.69 -23.65
CA THR A 3 -6.43 8.46 -23.78
C THR A 3 -7.36 8.34 -22.58
N HIS A 4 -8.64 8.13 -22.83
CA HIS A 4 -9.64 7.90 -21.80
C HIS A 4 -10.03 6.42 -21.79
N ALA A 5 -10.37 5.90 -20.60
CA ALA A 5 -10.92 4.56 -20.42
C ALA A 5 -12.41 4.67 -20.10
N PHE A 6 -13.21 3.85 -20.77
CA PHE A 6 -14.65 3.74 -20.53
C PHE A 6 -14.97 2.34 -20.05
N VAL A 7 -15.85 2.24 -19.06
CA VAL A 7 -16.31 0.97 -18.51
C VAL A 7 -17.81 0.87 -18.71
N ALA A 8 -18.23 -0.19 -19.37
CA ALA A 8 -19.64 -0.47 -19.65
C ALA A 8 -19.86 -2.00 -19.70
N SER A 9 -21.09 -2.44 -19.92
CA SER A 9 -21.36 -3.87 -20.14
C SER A 9 -20.66 -4.36 -21.43
N PRO A 10 -20.33 -5.65 -21.54
CA PRO A 10 -19.68 -6.21 -22.73
C PRO A 10 -20.43 -5.90 -24.03
N GLU A 11 -21.76 -5.93 -24.00
CA GLU A 11 -22.61 -5.67 -25.17
C GLU A 11 -22.49 -4.23 -25.63
N VAL A 12 -22.47 -3.29 -24.69
CA VAL A 12 -22.31 -1.85 -25.02
C VAL A 12 -20.88 -1.59 -25.52
N VAL A 13 -19.86 -2.16 -24.90
CA VAL A 13 -18.47 -2.03 -25.37
C VAL A 13 -18.35 -2.56 -26.82
N LEU A 14 -18.93 -3.75 -27.11
CA LEU A 14 -18.90 -4.34 -28.42
C LEU A 14 -19.61 -3.45 -29.45
N ALA A 15 -20.80 -2.96 -29.12
CA ALA A 15 -21.58 -2.10 -30.00
C ALA A 15 -20.83 -0.81 -30.35
N LEU A 16 -20.26 -0.12 -29.37
CA LEU A 16 -19.46 1.09 -29.57
C LEU A 16 -18.19 0.81 -30.39
N THR A 17 -17.56 -0.35 -30.18
CA THR A 17 -16.37 -0.76 -30.94
C THR A 17 -16.70 -1.00 -32.41
N ILE A 18 -17.81 -1.67 -32.71
CA ILE A 18 -18.24 -1.91 -34.08
C ILE A 18 -18.67 -0.60 -34.78
N ALA A 19 -19.36 0.27 -34.05
CA ALA A 19 -19.76 1.58 -34.56
C ALA A 19 -18.57 2.53 -34.81
N GLY A 20 -17.49 2.38 -34.06
CA GLY A 20 -16.37 3.32 -34.09
C GLY A 20 -16.71 4.71 -33.55
N ASP A 21 -17.82 4.84 -32.84
CA ASP A 21 -18.37 6.10 -32.33
C ASP A 21 -18.88 5.92 -30.92
N LEU A 22 -18.33 6.70 -29.97
CA LEU A 22 -18.72 6.69 -28.55
C LEU A 22 -20.12 7.32 -28.31
N CYS A 23 -20.64 8.06 -29.27
CA CYS A 23 -21.99 8.63 -29.21
C CYS A 23 -23.07 7.68 -29.75
N PHE A 24 -22.67 6.54 -30.31
CA PHE A 24 -23.62 5.55 -30.85
C PHE A 24 -24.49 4.96 -29.74
N ASN A 25 -25.83 5.02 -29.95
CA ASN A 25 -26.77 4.41 -29.01
C ASN A 25 -27.29 3.08 -29.59
N PRO A 26 -26.83 1.91 -29.14
CA PRO A 26 -27.18 0.62 -29.70
C PRO A 26 -28.69 0.27 -29.63
N LEU A 27 -29.45 0.94 -28.79
CA LEU A 27 -30.89 0.74 -28.68
C LEU A 27 -31.68 1.55 -29.69
N LYS A 28 -31.11 2.64 -30.20
CA LYS A 28 -31.81 3.59 -31.08
C LYS A 28 -31.23 3.63 -32.50
N ASP A 29 -29.90 3.62 -32.59
CA ASP A 29 -29.18 3.84 -33.83
C ASP A 29 -28.99 2.54 -34.60
N ALA A 30 -28.67 2.66 -35.87
CA ALA A 30 -28.40 1.54 -36.75
C ALA A 30 -27.01 1.72 -37.41
N LEU A 31 -26.32 0.63 -37.60
CA LEU A 31 -25.08 0.56 -38.35
C LEU A 31 -25.38 0.50 -39.84
N ILE A 32 -24.41 0.84 -40.68
CA ILE A 32 -24.47 0.65 -42.13
C ILE A 32 -23.56 -0.53 -42.48
N ASN A 33 -24.11 -1.56 -43.12
CA ASN A 33 -23.32 -2.71 -43.58
C ASN A 33 -22.55 -2.37 -44.88
N GLN A 34 -21.80 -3.32 -45.40
CA GLN A 34 -20.99 -3.14 -46.61
C GLN A 34 -21.84 -2.92 -47.86
N GLU A 35 -23.08 -3.39 -47.84
CA GLU A 35 -24.07 -3.21 -48.93
C GLU A 35 -24.82 -1.87 -48.84
N GLY A 36 -24.52 -1.05 -47.82
CA GLY A 36 -25.16 0.24 -47.58
C GLY A 36 -26.51 0.16 -46.87
N GLU A 37 -26.88 -0.99 -46.34
CA GLU A 37 -28.15 -1.21 -45.65
C GLU A 37 -28.04 -0.87 -44.16
N LYS A 38 -29.15 -0.39 -43.58
CA LYS A 38 -29.25 -0.13 -42.15
C LYS A 38 -29.43 -1.42 -41.34
N VAL A 39 -28.49 -1.76 -40.51
CA VAL A 39 -28.54 -2.92 -39.62
C VAL A 39 -28.63 -2.44 -38.16
N LYS A 40 -29.66 -2.88 -37.46
CA LYS A 40 -29.82 -2.63 -36.03
C LYS A 40 -29.25 -3.80 -35.25
N LEU A 41 -28.39 -3.49 -34.26
CA LEU A 41 -27.88 -4.52 -33.37
C LEU A 41 -29.03 -5.10 -32.54
N ARG A 42 -29.07 -6.41 -32.45
CA ARG A 42 -30.06 -7.11 -31.64
C ARG A 42 -29.63 -7.02 -30.19
N VAL A 43 -30.56 -6.67 -29.28
CA VAL A 43 -30.33 -6.73 -27.87
C VAL A 43 -30.17 -8.20 -27.47
N PRO A 44 -29.07 -8.58 -26.81
CA PRO A 44 -28.94 -9.96 -26.39
C PRO A 44 -30.02 -10.27 -25.34
N GLU A 45 -30.74 -11.34 -25.57
CA GLU A 45 -31.66 -11.93 -24.61
C GLU A 45 -30.91 -13.08 -23.93
N GLY A 46 -30.72 -13.01 -22.64
CA GLY A 46 -30.10 -14.05 -21.86
C GLY A 46 -31.06 -14.56 -20.79
N ASP A 47 -31.00 -15.84 -20.52
CA ASP A 47 -31.68 -16.39 -19.33
C ASP A 47 -30.93 -15.91 -18.10
N GLU A 48 -31.62 -15.32 -17.12
CA GLU A 48 -31.03 -14.91 -15.83
C GLU A 48 -30.51 -16.11 -15.04
N LEU A 49 -31.09 -17.29 -15.32
CA LEU A 49 -30.69 -18.57 -14.72
C LEU A 49 -30.54 -19.61 -15.84
N PRO A 50 -29.69 -20.66 -15.66
CA PRO A 50 -29.68 -21.78 -16.58
C PRO A 50 -31.09 -22.36 -16.73
N SER A 51 -31.55 -22.60 -17.95
CA SER A 51 -32.90 -23.13 -18.24
C SER A 51 -33.18 -24.48 -17.55
N THR A 52 -32.12 -25.21 -17.22
CA THR A 52 -32.16 -26.49 -16.48
C THR A 52 -32.11 -26.31 -14.96
N GLY A 53 -32.06 -25.05 -14.46
CA GLY A 53 -31.78 -24.75 -13.05
C GLY A 53 -30.34 -25.06 -12.67
N PHE A 54 -30.02 -24.82 -11.40
CA PHE A 54 -28.72 -25.18 -10.84
C PHE A 54 -28.75 -26.65 -10.43
N THR A 55 -27.75 -27.39 -10.84
CA THR A 55 -27.54 -28.75 -10.28
C THR A 55 -27.30 -28.61 -8.77
N GLN A 56 -28.11 -29.26 -7.95
CA GLN A 56 -27.82 -29.39 -6.54
C GLN A 56 -26.51 -30.17 -6.39
N GLY A 57 -25.41 -29.42 -6.28
CA GLY A 57 -24.13 -29.99 -5.89
C GLY A 57 -24.14 -30.38 -4.42
N ASN A 58 -23.15 -31.12 -4.01
CA ASN A 58 -22.83 -31.26 -2.59
C ASN A 58 -22.71 -29.82 -2.03
N PRO A 59 -23.45 -29.43 -0.98
CA PRO A 59 -23.42 -28.11 -0.42
C PRO A 59 -22.00 -27.65 0.00
N GLY A 60 -21.02 -28.54 -0.02
CA GLY A 60 -19.61 -28.22 0.26
C GLY A 60 -19.37 -27.70 1.68
N TYR A 61 -20.45 -27.55 2.46
CA TYR A 61 -20.35 -27.13 3.84
C TYR A 61 -19.89 -28.27 4.70
N LEU A 62 -18.72 -28.13 5.29
CA LEU A 62 -18.23 -28.95 6.38
C LEU A 62 -18.36 -28.18 7.67
N ALA A 63 -19.17 -28.67 8.60
CA ALA A 63 -19.29 -28.07 9.91
C ALA A 63 -17.91 -28.06 10.61
N PRO A 64 -17.56 -27.00 11.33
CA PRO A 64 -16.35 -26.99 12.14
C PRO A 64 -16.36 -28.18 13.11
N ALA A 65 -15.22 -28.82 13.28
CA ALA A 65 -15.10 -29.99 14.14
C ALA A 65 -15.36 -29.71 15.64
N GLY A 66 -15.50 -28.42 16.03
CA GLY A 66 -15.78 -27.99 17.39
C GLY A 66 -14.66 -28.26 18.39
N ALA A 67 -13.57 -28.85 17.96
CA ALA A 67 -12.40 -29.12 18.78
C ALA A 67 -11.34 -28.05 18.59
N GLN A 68 -10.53 -27.78 19.62
CA GLN A 68 -9.30 -27.01 19.46
C GLN A 68 -8.35 -27.80 18.56
N VAL A 69 -8.06 -27.25 17.40
CA VAL A 69 -7.11 -27.82 16.45
C VAL A 69 -5.80 -27.07 16.56
N GLU A 70 -4.72 -27.79 16.83
CA GLU A 70 -3.38 -27.22 16.78
C GLU A 70 -2.99 -26.94 15.32
N ILE A 71 -2.67 -25.68 15.01
CA ILE A 71 -2.18 -25.31 13.70
C ILE A 71 -0.69 -25.65 13.61
N LYS A 72 -0.35 -26.59 12.73
CA LYS A 72 1.06 -26.98 12.48
C LYS A 72 1.49 -26.45 11.13
N VAL A 73 2.51 -25.61 11.15
CA VAL A 73 3.20 -25.14 9.95
C VAL A 73 4.58 -25.77 9.92
N ASN A 74 4.96 -26.32 8.76
CA ASN A 74 6.32 -26.83 8.59
C ASN A 74 7.32 -25.66 8.80
N PRO A 75 8.29 -25.80 9.73
CA PRO A 75 9.29 -24.76 9.99
C PRO A 75 10.08 -24.34 8.75
N ASP A 76 10.30 -25.26 7.81
CA ASP A 76 11.03 -25.02 6.57
C ASP A 76 10.13 -24.50 5.43
N SER A 77 8.87 -24.20 5.72
CA SER A 77 7.95 -23.68 4.71
C SER A 77 8.41 -22.33 4.17
N GLN A 78 8.52 -22.23 2.86
CA GLN A 78 8.80 -20.95 2.18
C GLN A 78 7.53 -20.11 1.95
N ARG A 79 6.35 -20.70 2.16
CA ARG A 79 5.05 -20.08 1.82
C ARG A 79 4.20 -19.70 3.03
N LEU A 80 4.43 -20.35 4.16
CA LEU A 80 3.63 -20.16 5.38
C LEU A 80 4.56 -19.90 6.57
N GLN A 81 4.19 -18.93 7.39
CA GLN A 81 4.88 -18.58 8.62
C GLN A 81 3.86 -18.35 9.73
N LEU A 82 4.10 -18.92 10.90
CA LEU A 82 3.37 -18.53 12.10
C LEU A 82 3.90 -17.19 12.58
N LEU A 83 3.01 -16.21 12.68
CA LEU A 83 3.36 -14.87 13.14
C LEU A 83 3.15 -14.76 14.65
N ALA A 84 4.12 -14.20 15.34
CA ALA A 84 3.91 -13.70 16.69
C ALA A 84 3.08 -12.40 16.63
N PRO A 85 2.23 -12.14 17.61
CA PRO A 85 1.55 -10.85 17.75
C PRO A 85 2.57 -9.71 17.75
N PHE A 86 2.24 -8.61 17.09
CA PHE A 86 3.07 -7.40 17.18
C PHE A 86 3.05 -6.88 18.62
N PRO A 87 4.20 -6.40 19.14
CA PRO A 87 4.25 -5.82 20.49
C PRO A 87 3.33 -4.60 20.55
N ALA A 88 2.65 -4.45 21.68
CA ALA A 88 1.88 -3.25 21.96
C ALA A 88 2.80 -2.02 22.03
N TRP A 89 2.21 -0.83 21.79
CA TRP A 89 2.92 0.42 22.02
C TRP A 89 3.24 0.58 23.51
N ASP A 90 4.44 1.03 23.81
CA ASP A 90 4.97 1.16 25.17
C ASP A 90 4.59 2.48 25.87
N GLY A 91 3.75 3.30 25.22
CA GLY A 91 3.30 4.60 25.75
C GLY A 91 4.30 5.74 25.56
N LYS A 92 5.39 5.54 24.84
CA LYS A 92 6.44 6.55 24.64
C LYS A 92 6.42 7.15 23.25
N ASP A 93 6.97 8.35 23.14
CA ASP A 93 7.28 8.97 21.87
C ASP A 93 8.31 8.16 21.08
N PHE A 94 8.31 8.32 19.76
CA PHE A 94 9.31 7.68 18.90
C PHE A 94 10.51 8.62 18.76
N THR A 95 11.65 8.24 19.34
CA THR A 95 12.84 9.08 19.37
C THR A 95 13.96 8.53 18.49
N ASP A 96 14.74 9.42 17.90
CA ASP A 96 16.00 9.12 17.19
C ASP A 96 15.88 8.02 16.13
N MET A 97 14.75 7.98 15.43
CA MET A 97 14.53 7.04 14.34
C MET A 97 15.37 7.43 13.12
N PRO A 98 16.17 6.52 12.54
CA PRO A 98 16.79 6.78 11.26
C PRO A 98 15.74 6.92 10.15
N LEU A 99 16.01 7.81 9.22
CA LEU A 99 15.27 7.88 7.96
C LEU A 99 15.60 6.64 7.13
N LEU A 100 14.62 5.78 6.90
CA LEU A 100 14.81 4.59 6.07
C LEU A 100 14.89 4.95 4.59
N ILE A 101 13.94 5.76 4.12
CA ILE A 101 13.90 6.28 2.76
C ILE A 101 13.05 7.56 2.70
N LYS A 102 13.49 8.51 1.89
CA LYS A 102 12.70 9.64 1.40
C LYS A 102 12.31 9.34 -0.04
N ALA A 103 11.09 8.84 -0.23
CA ALA A 103 10.61 8.44 -1.55
C ALA A 103 10.22 9.66 -2.38
N GLN A 104 10.77 9.75 -3.60
CA GLN A 104 10.50 10.80 -4.55
C GLN A 104 9.43 10.38 -5.56
N GLY A 105 8.55 11.30 -5.91
CA GLY A 105 7.53 11.13 -6.92
C GLY A 105 6.47 10.10 -6.53
N LYS A 106 5.92 9.43 -7.53
CA LYS A 106 4.82 8.50 -7.35
C LYS A 106 5.29 7.19 -6.69
N CYS A 107 4.79 6.91 -5.49
CA CYS A 107 5.07 5.67 -4.77
C CYS A 107 3.76 4.86 -4.62
N THR A 108 3.54 3.93 -5.53
CA THR A 108 2.35 3.06 -5.58
C THR A 108 2.49 1.85 -4.66
N THR A 109 1.40 1.12 -4.43
CA THR A 109 1.45 -0.16 -3.72
C THR A 109 2.35 -1.19 -4.42
N ASP A 110 2.54 -1.09 -5.76
CA ASP A 110 3.51 -1.91 -6.49
C ASP A 110 4.96 -1.53 -6.19
N HIS A 111 5.24 -0.27 -5.87
CA HIS A 111 6.56 0.17 -5.44
C HIS A 111 6.86 -0.25 -4.00
N ILE A 112 5.82 -0.38 -3.16
CA ILE A 112 5.96 -0.74 -1.74
C ILE A 112 6.01 -2.25 -1.55
N SER A 113 5.09 -2.99 -2.18
CA SER A 113 5.00 -4.45 -2.12
C SER A 113 4.60 -4.98 -3.48
N MET A 114 5.58 -5.44 -4.25
CA MET A 114 5.37 -5.92 -5.61
C MET A 114 4.49 -7.17 -5.65
N ALA A 115 3.69 -7.27 -6.71
CA ALA A 115 2.93 -8.47 -7.07
C ALA A 115 3.79 -9.48 -7.86
N GLY A 116 3.15 -10.27 -8.70
CA GLY A 116 3.81 -11.26 -9.56
C GLY A 116 4.43 -12.40 -8.76
N PRO A 117 5.71 -12.76 -8.97
CA PRO A 117 6.35 -13.89 -8.31
C PRO A 117 6.37 -13.81 -6.78
N TRP A 118 6.31 -12.61 -6.22
CA TRP A 118 6.29 -12.37 -4.77
C TRP A 118 5.02 -12.88 -4.10
N LEU A 119 3.90 -12.97 -4.83
CA LEU A 119 2.63 -13.42 -4.28
C LEU A 119 2.65 -14.86 -3.76
N ARG A 120 3.63 -15.67 -4.15
CA ARG A 120 3.85 -17.00 -3.57
C ARG A 120 4.17 -16.97 -2.08
N PHE A 121 4.68 -15.83 -1.58
CA PHE A 121 5.06 -15.64 -0.18
C PHE A 121 4.00 -14.92 0.66
N ARG A 122 2.76 -14.75 0.16
CA ARG A 122 1.69 -14.03 0.87
C ARG A 122 1.42 -14.52 2.29
N GLY A 123 1.66 -15.80 2.55
CA GLY A 123 1.51 -16.41 3.87
C GLY A 123 2.81 -16.43 4.69
N HIS A 124 3.91 -15.84 4.19
CA HIS A 124 5.21 -15.83 4.84
C HIS A 124 5.78 -14.40 4.86
N LEU A 125 5.50 -13.70 5.95
CA LEU A 125 5.77 -12.25 6.04
C LEU A 125 7.27 -11.93 6.00
N GLU A 126 8.13 -12.77 6.57
CA GLU A 126 9.59 -12.60 6.47
C GLU A 126 10.05 -12.60 5.01
N ASN A 127 9.60 -13.59 4.22
CA ASN A 127 10.06 -13.73 2.83
C ASN A 127 9.48 -12.66 1.91
N ILE A 128 8.20 -12.28 2.08
CA ILE A 128 7.60 -11.26 1.24
C ILE A 128 8.18 -9.88 1.54
N SER A 129 8.60 -9.63 2.78
CA SER A 129 9.20 -8.35 3.19
C SER A 129 10.55 -8.05 2.50
N ASP A 130 11.14 -9.02 1.82
CA ASP A 130 12.35 -8.78 1.00
C ASP A 130 12.09 -7.82 -0.16
N ASN A 131 10.83 -7.64 -0.59
CA ASN A 131 10.47 -6.69 -1.63
C ASN A 131 10.03 -5.32 -1.10
N MET A 132 10.05 -5.09 0.22
CA MET A 132 9.57 -3.85 0.80
C MET A 132 10.27 -2.63 0.20
N LEU A 133 9.47 -1.73 -0.38
CA LEU A 133 9.90 -0.47 -1.00
C LEU A 133 10.96 -0.63 -2.11
N MET A 134 11.08 -1.83 -2.69
CA MET A 134 12.05 -2.13 -3.74
C MET A 134 11.86 -1.26 -4.99
N GLY A 135 10.63 -0.83 -5.28
CA GLY A 135 10.31 0.03 -6.42
C GLY A 135 10.28 1.53 -6.10
N ALA A 136 10.45 1.92 -4.84
CA ALA A 136 10.47 3.33 -4.46
C ALA A 136 11.80 3.99 -4.88
N VAL A 137 11.70 5.19 -5.45
CA VAL A 137 12.86 6.00 -5.85
C VAL A 137 13.33 6.80 -4.64
N ASN A 138 14.58 6.67 -4.26
CA ASN A 138 15.19 7.47 -3.20
C ASN A 138 15.50 8.90 -3.69
N ALA A 139 14.97 9.90 -3.01
CA ALA A 139 15.12 11.31 -3.37
C ALA A 139 16.58 11.82 -3.34
N PHE A 140 17.46 11.17 -2.58
CA PHE A 140 18.83 11.63 -2.41
C PHE A 140 19.77 11.16 -3.51
N ASN A 141 19.54 9.98 -4.08
CA ASN A 141 20.40 9.42 -5.12
C ASN A 141 19.69 9.12 -6.44
N GLY A 142 18.35 9.24 -6.50
CA GLY A 142 17.55 8.94 -7.69
C GLY A 142 17.45 7.45 -8.05
N GLU A 143 17.95 6.55 -7.19
CA GLU A 143 17.97 5.11 -7.45
C GLU A 143 16.82 4.41 -6.72
N THR A 144 16.40 3.25 -7.26
CA THR A 144 15.45 2.35 -6.58
C THR A 144 16.20 1.33 -5.74
N ASN A 145 15.54 0.88 -4.66
CA ASN A 145 16.07 -0.15 -3.76
C ASN A 145 17.49 0.13 -3.26
N LYS A 146 17.81 1.40 -3.00
CA LYS A 146 19.13 1.81 -2.56
C LYS A 146 19.03 2.95 -1.56
N VAL A 147 19.30 2.66 -0.30
CA VAL A 147 19.20 3.59 0.83
C VAL A 147 20.45 3.55 1.68
N TRP A 148 20.73 4.66 2.35
CA TRP A 148 21.82 4.73 3.30
C TRP A 148 21.46 3.94 4.56
N ASN A 149 22.30 3.02 4.96
CA ASN A 149 22.18 2.34 6.23
C ASN A 149 23.17 2.96 7.24
N ARG A 150 22.61 3.58 8.27
CA ARG A 150 23.38 4.26 9.33
C ARG A 150 24.24 3.30 10.17
N LEU A 151 23.87 2.00 10.28
CA LEU A 151 24.63 1.02 11.05
C LEU A 151 25.91 0.60 10.35
N THR A 152 25.88 0.50 9.04
CA THR A 152 27.02 0.05 8.21
C THR A 152 27.76 1.19 7.55
N ASN A 153 27.16 2.39 7.52
CA ASN A 153 27.63 3.55 6.75
C ASN A 153 27.82 3.23 5.26
N THR A 154 26.88 2.46 4.68
CA THR A 154 26.88 2.07 3.28
C THR A 154 25.49 2.12 2.67
N TYR A 155 25.42 2.19 1.35
CA TYR A 155 24.17 2.02 0.63
C TYR A 155 23.83 0.55 0.44
N GLU A 156 22.60 0.17 0.73
CA GLU A 156 22.10 -1.20 0.57
C GLU A 156 20.61 -1.22 0.21
N SER A 157 20.02 -2.40 0.06
CA SER A 157 18.58 -2.54 -0.23
C SER A 157 17.73 -2.01 0.92
N VAL A 158 16.55 -1.45 0.59
CA VAL A 158 15.63 -0.88 1.61
C VAL A 158 15.26 -1.94 2.65
N SER A 159 14.85 -3.13 2.19
CA SER A 159 14.50 -4.25 3.08
C SER A 159 15.70 -4.74 3.91
N GLY A 160 16.91 -4.74 3.32
CA GLY A 160 18.15 -5.11 4.02
C GLY A 160 18.44 -4.16 5.18
N ALA A 161 18.45 -2.86 4.93
CA ALA A 161 18.63 -1.83 5.98
C ALA A 161 17.56 -1.95 7.07
N ALA A 162 16.29 -2.09 6.68
CA ALA A 162 15.18 -2.23 7.64
C ALA A 162 15.31 -3.50 8.51
N LYS A 163 15.73 -4.62 7.93
CA LYS A 163 16.00 -5.87 8.69
C LYS A 163 17.11 -5.69 9.72
N GLN A 164 18.17 -4.97 9.36
CA GLN A 164 19.27 -4.69 10.29
C GLN A 164 18.82 -3.76 11.42
N TYR A 165 18.06 -2.70 11.13
CA TYR A 165 17.45 -1.85 12.17
C TYR A 165 16.55 -2.67 13.10
N LYS A 166 15.66 -3.49 12.54
CA LYS A 166 14.79 -4.38 13.31
C LYS A 166 15.58 -5.31 14.24
N ALA A 167 16.66 -5.91 13.75
CA ALA A 167 17.51 -6.82 14.54
C ALA A 167 18.15 -6.13 15.74
N GLN A 168 18.39 -4.82 15.67
CA GLN A 168 18.90 -3.99 16.77
C GLN A 168 17.77 -3.34 17.61
N GLY A 169 16.50 -3.66 17.32
CA GLY A 169 15.35 -3.05 17.99
C GLY A 169 15.09 -1.59 17.61
N ILE A 170 15.77 -1.08 16.60
CA ILE A 170 15.66 0.30 16.14
C ILE A 170 14.40 0.44 15.26
N GLY A 171 13.54 1.41 15.61
CA GLY A 171 12.45 1.84 14.74
C GLY A 171 12.96 2.76 13.64
N SER A 172 12.30 2.75 12.48
CA SER A 172 12.66 3.65 11.37
C SER A 172 11.45 4.40 10.84
N MET A 173 11.71 5.39 10.01
CA MET A 173 10.69 6.25 9.40
C MET A 173 10.81 6.26 7.89
N VAL A 174 9.67 6.26 7.21
CA VAL A 174 9.56 6.45 5.75
C VAL A 174 8.92 7.80 5.48
N VAL A 175 9.48 8.55 4.54
CA VAL A 175 8.96 9.83 4.07
C VAL A 175 8.60 9.71 2.60
N ALA A 176 7.48 10.29 2.18
CA ALA A 176 7.00 10.20 0.81
C ALA A 176 6.29 11.48 0.34
N GLU A 177 6.11 11.58 -0.96
CA GLU A 177 5.38 12.68 -1.58
C GLU A 177 3.87 12.41 -1.65
N GLU A 178 3.23 12.88 -2.72
CA GLU A 178 1.78 12.87 -2.89
C GLU A 178 1.23 11.47 -3.19
N ASN A 179 0.04 11.21 -2.65
CA ASN A 179 -0.76 10.02 -2.96
C ASN A 179 -0.01 8.70 -2.70
N TYR A 180 0.75 8.63 -1.60
CA TYR A 180 1.50 7.45 -1.21
C TYR A 180 0.61 6.23 -1.07
N GLY A 181 1.00 5.12 -1.72
CA GLY A 181 0.27 3.86 -1.71
C GLY A 181 -0.91 3.81 -2.68
N GLU A 182 -0.94 4.68 -3.71
CA GLU A 182 -1.92 4.57 -4.80
C GLU A 182 -1.86 3.20 -5.48
N GLY A 183 -2.99 2.72 -5.97
CA GLY A 183 -3.08 1.47 -6.74
C GLY A 183 -3.91 0.40 -6.04
N SER A 184 -3.54 -0.86 -6.26
CA SER A 184 -4.27 -2.00 -5.70
C SER A 184 -4.26 -2.01 -4.17
N SER A 185 -5.37 -2.47 -3.59
CA SER A 185 -5.53 -2.67 -2.15
C SER A 185 -4.65 -3.84 -1.68
N ARG A 186 -3.41 -3.54 -1.28
CA ARG A 186 -2.44 -4.55 -0.81
C ARG A 186 -2.16 -4.37 0.65
N GLU A 187 -2.66 -5.27 1.47
CA GLU A 187 -2.41 -5.28 2.90
C GLU A 187 -0.91 -5.47 3.20
N HIS A 188 -0.21 -6.25 2.39
CA HIS A 188 1.25 -6.47 2.52
C HIS A 188 2.03 -5.17 2.44
N ALA A 189 1.60 -4.20 1.62
CA ALA A 189 2.22 -2.87 1.58
C ALA A 189 2.16 -2.10 2.91
N ALA A 190 1.29 -2.52 3.84
CA ALA A 190 1.25 -2.02 5.22
C ALA A 190 1.85 -3.02 6.21
N MET A 191 1.69 -4.33 5.97
CA MET A 191 2.20 -5.36 6.87
C MET A 191 3.73 -5.46 6.85
N GLU A 192 4.35 -5.32 5.68
CA GLU A 192 5.81 -5.41 5.52
C GLU A 192 6.56 -4.31 6.27
N PRO A 193 6.24 -3.01 6.11
CA PRO A 193 6.86 -1.97 6.90
C PRO A 193 6.64 -2.19 8.40
N ARG A 194 5.42 -2.58 8.81
CA ARG A 194 5.13 -2.89 10.21
C ARG A 194 5.99 -4.04 10.73
N PHE A 195 6.13 -5.09 9.95
CA PHE A 195 6.94 -6.25 10.29
C PHE A 195 8.44 -5.91 10.40
N LEU A 196 8.93 -5.04 9.53
CA LEU A 196 10.32 -4.57 9.53
C LEU A 196 10.58 -3.38 10.48
N ASN A 197 9.67 -3.14 11.44
CA ASN A 197 9.81 -2.15 12.50
C ASN A 197 9.83 -0.69 12.02
N VAL A 198 9.27 -0.41 10.83
CA VAL A 198 8.93 0.96 10.47
C VAL A 198 7.83 1.45 11.39
N LYS A 199 8.02 2.57 12.06
CA LYS A 199 7.06 3.12 13.03
C LYS A 199 6.13 4.14 12.42
N VAL A 200 6.66 4.98 11.55
CA VAL A 200 5.98 6.15 11.02
C VAL A 200 6.12 6.20 9.51
N ILE A 201 5.01 6.49 8.84
CA ILE A 201 5.00 6.91 7.45
C ILE A 201 4.53 8.37 7.42
N LEU A 202 5.38 9.27 6.96
CA LEU A 202 5.06 10.68 6.75
C LEU A 202 4.97 10.97 5.24
N ALA A 203 3.84 11.45 4.77
CA ALA A 203 3.63 11.74 3.37
C ALA A 203 3.00 13.12 3.14
N LYS A 204 3.18 13.69 1.96
CA LYS A 204 2.44 14.90 1.58
C LYS A 204 0.93 14.62 1.47
N SER A 205 0.57 13.40 1.02
CA SER A 205 -0.79 12.85 1.08
C SER A 205 -0.76 11.33 0.88
N PHE A 206 -1.84 10.66 1.27
CA PHE A 206 -2.01 9.20 1.13
C PHE A 206 -3.12 8.86 0.14
N ALA A 207 -2.98 7.72 -0.53
CA ALA A 207 -4.11 7.03 -1.09
C ALA A 207 -4.98 6.47 0.05
N ARG A 208 -6.28 6.77 0.02
CA ARG A 208 -7.23 6.51 1.13
C ARG A 208 -7.20 5.07 1.65
N ILE A 209 -7.19 4.09 0.75
CA ILE A 209 -7.20 2.68 1.14
C ILE A 209 -5.91 2.31 1.85
N HIS A 210 -4.77 2.78 1.33
CA HIS A 210 -3.46 2.48 1.91
C HIS A 210 -3.30 3.10 3.30
N GLU A 211 -3.73 4.34 3.48
CA GLU A 211 -3.76 4.98 4.79
C GLU A 211 -4.58 4.16 5.81
N THR A 212 -5.74 3.67 5.38
CA THR A 212 -6.58 2.81 6.22
C THR A 212 -5.86 1.51 6.56
N ASN A 213 -5.15 0.90 5.61
CA ASN A 213 -4.39 -0.33 5.84
C ASN A 213 -3.22 -0.11 6.82
N LEU A 214 -2.48 1.01 6.70
CA LEU A 214 -1.44 1.37 7.66
C LEU A 214 -2.00 1.48 9.08
N LYS A 215 -3.10 2.20 9.26
CA LYS A 215 -3.76 2.36 10.57
C LYS A 215 -4.24 1.02 11.15
N LYS A 216 -4.81 0.15 10.32
CA LYS A 216 -5.24 -1.21 10.74
C LYS A 216 -4.08 -2.08 11.19
N GLN A 217 -2.88 -1.84 10.69
CA GLN A 217 -1.67 -2.51 11.15
C GLN A 217 -1.03 -1.84 12.36
N GLY A 218 -1.63 -0.80 12.92
CA GLY A 218 -1.11 -0.05 14.06
C GLY A 218 0.13 0.77 13.73
N MET A 219 0.23 1.23 12.47
CA MET A 219 1.28 2.15 12.05
C MET A 219 0.81 3.60 12.14
N LEU A 220 1.72 4.48 12.54
CA LEU A 220 1.46 5.91 12.55
C LEU A 220 1.60 6.47 11.12
N ALA A 221 0.46 6.80 10.49
CA ALA A 221 0.38 7.46 9.21
C ALA A 221 0.05 8.94 9.42
N VAL A 222 0.95 9.83 9.06
CA VAL A 222 0.84 11.28 9.26
C VAL A 222 1.13 12.05 7.98
N THR A 223 0.56 13.24 7.87
CA THR A 223 0.78 14.12 6.72
C THR A 223 1.39 15.45 7.16
N PHE A 224 2.20 16.01 6.27
CA PHE A 224 2.70 17.37 6.43
C PHE A 224 1.53 18.35 6.49
N ILE A 225 1.59 19.32 7.41
CA ILE A 225 0.70 20.48 7.41
C ILE A 225 1.18 21.46 6.36
N ASP A 226 2.46 21.80 6.38
CA ASP A 226 3.14 22.50 5.29
C ASP A 226 3.95 21.50 4.46
N LYS A 227 3.58 21.33 3.20
CA LYS A 227 4.26 20.40 2.30
C LYS A 227 5.71 20.80 1.99
N ALA A 228 6.09 22.05 2.22
CA ALA A 228 7.46 22.51 2.08
C ALA A 228 8.40 21.91 3.15
N ASP A 229 7.87 21.46 4.29
CA ASP A 229 8.67 20.79 5.31
C ASP A 229 9.29 19.47 4.82
N TYR A 230 8.75 18.88 3.77
CA TYR A 230 9.38 17.74 3.09
C TYR A 230 10.83 18.04 2.68
N ASP A 231 11.12 19.26 2.23
CA ASP A 231 12.44 19.62 1.73
C ASP A 231 13.48 19.79 2.85
N LYS A 232 13.06 20.00 4.10
CA LYS A 232 13.94 20.09 5.27
C LYS A 232 14.60 18.76 5.62
N ILE A 233 13.98 17.63 5.28
CA ILE A 233 14.43 16.30 5.68
C ILE A 233 15.66 15.89 4.87
N GLN A 234 16.76 15.57 5.56
CA GLN A 234 18.04 15.15 5.01
C GLN A 234 18.28 13.63 5.15
N GLU A 235 19.22 13.08 4.36
CA GLU A 235 19.45 11.63 4.28
C GLU A 235 19.89 11.00 5.60
N HIS A 236 20.68 11.74 6.38
CA HIS A 236 21.29 11.23 7.61
C HIS A 236 20.57 11.66 8.89
N ASP A 237 19.37 12.22 8.76
CA ASP A 237 18.59 12.67 9.91
C ASP A 237 18.23 11.54 10.85
N LEU A 238 18.29 11.86 12.14
CA LEU A 238 17.55 11.15 13.17
C LEU A 238 16.26 11.91 13.47
N ILE A 239 15.15 11.21 13.47
CA ILE A 239 13.82 11.82 13.50
C ILE A 239 13.10 11.41 14.78
N THR A 240 12.64 12.40 15.54
CA THR A 240 11.80 12.21 16.71
C THR A 240 10.37 12.62 16.40
N VAL A 241 9.40 11.80 16.78
CA VAL A 241 7.97 12.13 16.72
C VAL A 241 7.42 12.15 18.12
N SER A 242 6.99 13.32 18.58
CA SER A 242 6.52 13.56 19.95
C SER A 242 5.06 13.97 20.01
N GLY A 243 4.47 13.84 21.21
CA GLY A 243 3.05 14.11 21.47
C GLY A 243 2.16 12.86 21.43
N LEU A 244 2.75 11.66 21.32
CA LEU A 244 1.98 10.41 21.21
C LEU A 244 1.21 10.07 22.49
N ALA A 245 1.66 10.50 23.67
CA ALA A 245 0.94 10.28 24.91
C ALA A 245 -0.44 10.96 24.94
N ASP A 246 -0.56 12.07 24.21
CA ASP A 246 -1.80 12.86 24.09
C ASP A 246 -2.50 12.63 22.73
N PHE A 247 -2.18 11.51 22.06
CA PHE A 247 -2.73 11.20 20.74
C PHE A 247 -4.26 11.17 20.75
N ALA A 248 -4.87 12.09 20.03
CA ALA A 248 -6.33 12.22 19.95
C ALA A 248 -6.72 12.88 18.61
N PRO A 249 -7.95 12.65 18.13
CA PRO A 249 -8.44 13.28 16.92
C PRO A 249 -8.29 14.80 16.96
N GLY A 250 -7.75 15.36 15.87
CA GLY A 250 -7.52 16.80 15.71
C GLY A 250 -6.34 17.37 16.51
N ARG A 251 -5.55 16.54 17.19
CA ARG A 251 -4.29 16.95 17.80
C ARG A 251 -3.12 16.66 16.87
N ASN A 252 -2.33 17.67 16.59
CA ASN A 252 -1.11 17.52 15.80
C ASN A 252 -0.02 16.81 16.61
N LEU A 253 0.93 16.22 15.89
CA LEU A 253 2.17 15.70 16.46
C LEU A 253 3.33 16.58 16.00
N THR A 254 4.40 16.58 16.76
CA THR A 254 5.62 17.32 16.42
C THR A 254 6.67 16.37 15.87
N VAL A 255 7.22 16.70 14.72
CA VAL A 255 8.40 16.04 14.14
C VAL A 255 9.60 16.95 14.39
N THR A 256 10.66 16.39 14.97
CA THR A 256 11.95 17.06 15.14
C THR A 256 13.01 16.28 14.36
N LEU A 257 13.72 16.99 13.50
CA LEU A 257 14.85 16.50 12.72
C LEU A 257 16.14 16.84 13.48
N HIS A 258 17.00 15.87 13.66
CA HIS A 258 18.34 16.04 14.19
C HIS A 258 19.33 15.80 13.06
N HIS A 259 19.88 16.89 12.51
CA HIS A 259 20.80 16.85 11.39
C HIS A 259 22.22 16.44 11.79
N GLU A 260 22.97 15.92 10.85
CA GLU A 260 24.35 15.45 11.08
C GLU A 260 25.31 16.56 11.55
N ASP A 261 25.05 17.80 11.13
CA ASP A 261 25.81 18.98 11.53
C ASP A 261 25.48 19.51 12.95
N GLY A 262 24.56 18.85 13.65
CA GLY A 262 24.10 19.20 14.99
C GLY A 262 22.98 20.26 15.01
N THR A 263 22.52 20.73 13.87
CA THR A 263 21.35 21.61 13.79
C THR A 263 20.06 20.81 13.92
N GLN A 264 18.97 21.50 14.23
CA GLN A 264 17.65 20.90 14.37
C GLN A 264 16.60 21.72 13.65
N ASP A 265 15.68 21.03 12.97
CA ASP A 265 14.45 21.58 12.47
C ASP A 265 13.25 20.93 13.16
N SER A 266 12.15 21.65 13.30
CA SER A 266 10.92 21.13 13.86
C SER A 266 9.71 21.64 13.10
N PHE A 267 8.71 20.76 12.92
CA PHE A 267 7.43 21.12 12.29
C PHE A 267 6.31 20.23 12.81
N GLU A 268 5.09 20.68 12.59
CA GLU A 268 3.90 19.92 12.97
C GLU A 268 3.40 19.05 11.82
N VAL A 269 2.89 17.87 12.19
CA VAL A 269 2.22 16.93 11.29
C VAL A 269 0.84 16.60 11.82
N GLN A 270 -0.07 16.29 10.91
CA GLN A 270 -1.42 15.89 11.25
C GLN A 270 -1.68 14.42 10.93
N HIS A 271 -2.64 13.83 11.62
CA HIS A 271 -3.14 12.51 11.34
C HIS A 271 -4.66 12.55 11.13
N LEU A 272 -5.16 11.64 10.29
CA LEU A 272 -6.59 11.51 10.02
C LEU A 272 -7.22 10.36 10.83
N SER A 273 -6.67 10.06 12.00
CA SER A 273 -7.24 9.05 12.89
C SER A 273 -8.54 9.56 13.48
N LEU A 274 -9.62 8.82 13.22
CA LEU A 274 -10.95 9.13 13.72
C LEU A 274 -11.19 8.44 15.07
N ILE A 275 -12.13 8.98 15.85
CA ILE A 275 -12.52 8.49 17.17
C ILE A 275 -12.97 7.01 17.16
N HIS A 276 -13.33 6.48 16.01
CA HIS A 276 -13.93 5.15 15.87
C HIS A 276 -12.97 4.03 15.47
N ILE A 277 -11.68 4.26 15.57
CA ILE A 277 -10.69 3.21 15.28
C ILE A 277 -10.08 2.70 16.58
#